data_f1be5430bb714fe8eb0ddf18c2d0b780
#
_entry.id   f1be5430bb714fe8eb0ddf18c2d0b780
#
_cell.length_a   1.000
_cell.length_b   1.000
_cell.length_c   1.000
_cell.angle_alpha   90.00
_cell.angle_beta   90.00
_cell.angle_gamma   90.00
#
_symmetry.space_group_name_H-M   'P 1'
#
loop_
_entity.id
_entity.type
_entity.pdbx_description
1 polymer ?
#
loop_
_entity_poly.entity_id
_entity_poly.type
_entity_poly.pdbx_seq_one_letter_code
_entity_poly.pdbx_strand_id
1 'polypeptide(L)'
;MLMKPIIFTLLFTAISISFTAQIGLDITAKGQFNSTWLFNQNISDDGAEQDYAPGWGSHYGLGLGMRLGFFGIGMETNFGKHNAEYSGVIANQDYASTVALSTFQLPLFLRFQNKGGVYFEMGAQYNRIRKALYTRENLFPVSSDVSGDYAKSYSTALIGFGINRKILKSVPLGFVFGVRLQYGIKDARGVDAYGLPLDNTLFYPNYAKTRAASAGINIGLMYTIDTKEKESGY
;
A
#
# COMPACT_ATOMS: atom_id res chain seq x y z
N MET A 1 -21.22 31.03 -10.98
CA MET A 1 -20.64 30.53 -12.25
C MET A 1 -19.20 31.00 -12.48
N LEU A 2 -18.49 31.53 -11.48
CA LEU A 2 -17.14 32.14 -11.55
C LEU A 2 -15.98 31.22 -11.12
N MET A 3 -16.24 30.01 -10.57
CA MET A 3 -15.18 29.15 -10.06
C MET A 3 -14.35 28.42 -11.14
N LYS A 4 -14.90 28.15 -12.31
CA LYS A 4 -14.18 27.43 -13.38
C LYS A 4 -12.93 28.16 -13.93
N PRO A 5 -12.95 29.50 -14.18
CA PRO A 5 -11.77 30.19 -14.68
C PRO A 5 -10.66 30.31 -13.63
N ILE A 6 -10.99 30.43 -12.35
CA ILE A 6 -10.01 30.55 -11.24
C ILE A 6 -9.19 29.26 -11.09
N ILE A 7 -9.85 28.11 -11.16
CA ILE A 7 -9.16 26.80 -11.09
C ILE A 7 -8.24 26.61 -12.29
N PHE A 8 -8.69 27.02 -13.50
CA PHE A 8 -7.90 26.91 -14.72
C PHE A 8 -6.70 27.86 -14.70
N THR A 9 -6.86 29.08 -14.18
CA THR A 9 -5.76 30.06 -14.03
C THR A 9 -4.74 29.60 -12.98
N LEU A 10 -5.18 29.04 -11.84
CA LEU A 10 -4.31 28.47 -10.82
C LEU A 10 -3.54 27.24 -11.34
N LEU A 11 -4.19 26.39 -12.16
CA LEU A 11 -3.53 25.24 -12.78
C LEU A 11 -2.49 25.71 -13.81
N PHE A 12 -2.78 26.73 -14.60
CA PHE A 12 -1.88 27.27 -15.63
C PHE A 12 -0.68 28.02 -15.01
N THR A 13 -0.88 28.78 -13.93
CA THR A 13 0.21 29.41 -13.18
C THR A 13 1.09 28.36 -12.47
N ALA A 14 0.52 27.30 -11.90
CA ALA A 14 1.28 26.20 -11.33
C ALA A 14 2.15 25.47 -12.38
N ILE A 15 1.64 25.29 -13.61
CA ILE A 15 2.38 24.71 -14.72
C ILE A 15 3.51 25.66 -15.17
N SER A 16 3.25 26.98 -15.21
CA SER A 16 4.26 27.96 -15.67
C SER A 16 5.44 28.08 -14.71
N ILE A 17 5.23 27.91 -13.41
CA ILE A 17 6.30 27.91 -12.38
C ILE A 17 7.19 26.66 -12.52
N SER A 18 6.68 25.58 -13.09
CA SER A 18 7.41 24.31 -13.22
C SER A 18 8.45 24.31 -14.37
N PHE A 19 8.39 25.25 -15.32
CA PHE A 19 9.29 25.25 -16.48
C PHE A 19 10.75 25.61 -16.16
N THR A 20 11.02 26.18 -14.99
CA THR A 20 12.38 26.42 -14.48
C THR A 20 12.85 25.36 -13.48
N ALA A 21 12.02 24.38 -13.16
CA ALA A 21 12.35 23.34 -12.22
C ALA A 21 13.22 22.26 -12.88
N GLN A 22 14.31 21.91 -12.20
CA GLN A 22 15.14 20.79 -12.57
C GLN A 22 14.30 19.49 -12.64
N ILE A 23 14.31 18.82 -13.78
CA ILE A 23 13.61 17.56 -13.99
C ILE A 23 14.54 16.43 -13.53
N GLY A 24 14.07 15.58 -12.64
CA GLY A 24 14.73 14.35 -12.23
C GLY A 24 13.88 13.13 -12.57
N LEU A 25 14.51 12.07 -13.06
CA LEU A 25 13.90 10.76 -13.23
C LEU A 25 14.49 9.82 -12.20
N ASP A 26 13.64 9.23 -11.38
CA ASP A 26 14.01 8.31 -10.30
C ASP A 26 13.62 6.88 -10.68
N ILE A 27 14.58 5.96 -10.62
CA ILE A 27 14.36 4.51 -10.75
C ILE A 27 14.64 3.92 -9.36
N THR A 28 13.69 3.18 -8.80
CA THR A 28 13.82 2.62 -7.45
C THR A 28 13.66 1.11 -7.44
N ALA A 29 14.42 0.43 -6.58
CA ALA A 29 14.19 -0.94 -6.18
C ALA A 29 13.92 -0.94 -4.67
N LYS A 30 12.78 -1.48 -4.24
CA LYS A 30 12.33 -1.40 -2.85
C LYS A 30 11.87 -2.74 -2.29
N GLY A 31 12.13 -2.92 -1.00
CA GLY A 31 11.48 -3.90 -0.14
C GLY A 31 10.58 -3.19 0.87
N GLN A 32 9.48 -3.83 1.23
CA GLN A 32 8.54 -3.37 2.25
C GLN A 32 8.28 -4.50 3.23
N PHE A 33 8.23 -4.17 4.51
CA PHE A 33 7.80 -5.05 5.58
C PHE A 33 6.67 -4.36 6.34
N ASN A 34 5.50 -4.98 6.36
CA ASN A 34 4.27 -4.35 6.85
C ASN A 34 3.58 -5.23 7.87
N SER A 35 2.99 -4.63 8.90
CA SER A 35 1.88 -5.21 9.60
C SER A 35 0.61 -5.03 8.75
N THR A 36 -0.20 -6.07 8.63
CA THR A 36 -1.30 -6.14 7.65
C THR A 36 -2.57 -6.71 8.29
N TRP A 37 -3.73 -6.18 7.89
CA TRP A 37 -5.04 -6.55 8.42
C TRP A 37 -6.08 -6.61 7.30
N LEU A 38 -7.12 -7.42 7.51
CA LEU A 38 -8.36 -7.40 6.75
C LEU A 38 -9.50 -7.08 7.72
N PHE A 39 -9.89 -5.82 7.80
CA PHE A 39 -10.95 -5.37 8.71
C PHE A 39 -12.33 -5.61 8.13
N ASN A 40 -13.22 -6.19 8.94
CA ASN A 40 -14.62 -6.42 8.62
C ASN A 40 -15.48 -6.22 9.87
N GLN A 41 -16.62 -5.53 9.73
CA GLN A 41 -17.49 -5.24 10.87
C GLN A 41 -18.04 -6.50 11.54
N ASN A 42 -18.39 -7.53 10.75
CA ASN A 42 -18.91 -8.78 11.29
C ASN A 42 -17.90 -9.45 12.25
N ILE A 43 -16.61 -9.44 11.88
CA ILE A 43 -15.55 -9.96 12.77
C ILE A 43 -15.43 -9.10 14.04
N SER A 44 -15.48 -7.77 13.88
CA SER A 44 -15.41 -6.85 15.03
C SER A 44 -16.58 -7.00 16.00
N ASP A 45 -17.74 -7.44 15.53
CA ASP A 45 -18.95 -7.63 16.34
C ASP A 45 -18.96 -8.96 17.09
N ASP A 46 -18.15 -9.94 16.67
CA ASP A 46 -18.08 -11.27 17.31
C ASP A 46 -17.29 -11.27 18.64
N GLY A 47 -16.63 -10.17 18.97
CA GLY A 47 -15.97 -9.98 20.27
C GLY A 47 -14.83 -10.96 20.53
N ALA A 48 -14.87 -11.66 21.68
CA ALA A 48 -13.80 -12.57 22.09
C ALA A 48 -13.72 -13.86 21.26
N GLU A 49 -14.78 -14.20 20.51
CA GLU A 49 -14.80 -15.39 19.65
C GLU A 49 -13.95 -15.18 18.39
N GLN A 50 -13.90 -13.93 17.90
CA GLN A 50 -13.05 -13.54 16.77
C GLN A 50 -12.42 -12.18 17.02
N ASP A 51 -11.09 -12.11 17.00
CA ASP A 51 -10.35 -10.87 17.13
C ASP A 51 -9.18 -10.81 16.14
N TYR A 52 -8.73 -9.61 15.87
CA TYR A 52 -7.60 -9.37 14.98
C TYR A 52 -6.28 -9.58 15.70
N ALA A 53 -5.42 -10.40 15.11
CA ALA A 53 -4.03 -10.48 15.49
C ALA A 53 -3.15 -9.73 14.47
N PRO A 54 -1.95 -9.23 14.86
CA PRO A 54 -1.05 -8.56 13.93
C PRO A 54 -0.53 -9.51 12.86
N GLY A 55 -1.09 -9.45 11.66
CA GLY A 55 -0.55 -10.15 10.50
C GLY A 55 0.68 -9.43 9.93
N TRP A 56 1.57 -10.18 9.28
CA TRP A 56 2.79 -9.64 8.69
C TRP A 56 2.86 -9.96 7.20
N GLY A 57 3.22 -8.95 6.43
CA GLY A 57 3.40 -9.05 4.99
C GLY A 57 4.71 -8.45 4.53
N SER A 58 5.20 -8.93 3.41
CA SER A 58 6.38 -8.37 2.76
C SER A 58 6.14 -8.21 1.27
N HIS A 59 6.63 -7.12 0.70
CA HIS A 59 6.54 -6.81 -0.72
C HIS A 59 7.89 -6.35 -1.24
N TYR A 60 8.16 -6.62 -2.49
CA TYR A 60 9.34 -6.13 -3.19
C TYR A 60 8.94 -5.69 -4.60
N GLY A 61 9.64 -4.72 -5.13
CA GLY A 61 9.29 -4.18 -6.42
C GLY A 61 10.20 -3.10 -6.95
N LEU A 62 9.81 -2.61 -8.12
CA LEU A 62 10.49 -1.55 -8.84
C LEU A 62 9.56 -0.35 -8.96
N GLY A 63 10.13 0.83 -9.00
CA GLY A 63 9.41 2.07 -9.17
C GLY A 63 10.08 3.02 -10.15
N LEU A 64 9.24 3.82 -10.77
CA LEU A 64 9.63 4.94 -11.61
C LEU A 64 9.01 6.21 -11.04
N GLY A 65 9.77 7.27 -10.99
CA GLY A 65 9.32 8.59 -10.54
C GLY A 65 9.85 9.70 -11.42
N MET A 66 9.04 10.72 -11.60
CA MET A 66 9.45 11.98 -12.22
C MET A 66 9.33 13.09 -11.18
N ARG A 67 10.36 13.88 -11.04
CA ARG A 67 10.45 14.96 -10.08
C ARG A 67 10.59 16.30 -10.79
N LEU A 68 9.81 17.28 -10.35
CA LEU A 68 9.78 18.66 -10.83
C LEU A 68 10.01 19.59 -9.63
N GLY A 69 11.26 19.88 -9.30
CA GLY A 69 11.60 20.63 -8.09
C GLY A 69 11.21 19.88 -6.81
N PHE A 70 10.29 20.45 -6.02
CA PHE A 70 9.79 19.85 -4.78
C PHE A 70 8.65 18.85 -4.98
N PHE A 71 8.05 18.83 -6.15
CA PHE A 71 6.90 17.98 -6.51
C PHE A 71 7.34 16.84 -7.41
N GLY A 72 6.72 15.68 -7.28
CA GLY A 72 6.93 14.54 -8.16
C GLY A 72 5.71 13.65 -8.27
N ILE A 73 5.72 12.82 -9.27
CA ILE A 73 4.76 11.72 -9.47
C ILE A 73 5.54 10.41 -9.54
N GLY A 74 5.03 9.37 -8.92
CA GLY A 74 5.66 8.06 -8.93
C GLY A 74 4.67 6.94 -9.13
N MET A 75 5.16 5.88 -9.75
CA MET A 75 4.46 4.61 -9.94
C MET A 75 5.40 3.46 -9.56
N GLU A 76 4.85 2.42 -8.94
CA GLU A 76 5.60 1.24 -8.56
C GLU A 76 4.87 -0.03 -9.00
N THR A 77 5.64 -1.10 -9.13
CA THR A 77 5.10 -2.46 -9.28
C THR A 77 5.67 -3.31 -8.15
N ASN A 78 4.81 -3.83 -7.28
CA ASN A 78 5.23 -4.61 -6.14
C ASN A 78 4.58 -6.00 -6.16
N PHE A 79 5.31 -7.00 -5.70
CA PHE A 79 4.85 -8.37 -5.50
C PHE A 79 5.10 -8.77 -4.06
N GLY A 80 4.19 -9.50 -3.47
CA GLY A 80 4.40 -9.97 -2.10
C GLY A 80 3.17 -10.58 -1.46
N LYS A 81 3.21 -10.63 -0.14
CA LYS A 81 2.16 -11.21 0.70
C LYS A 81 1.55 -10.16 1.62
N HIS A 82 0.24 -10.24 1.76
CA HIS A 82 -0.56 -9.50 2.73
C HIS A 82 -1.28 -10.54 3.57
N ASN A 83 -0.82 -10.78 4.80
CA ASN A 83 -1.40 -11.76 5.68
C ASN A 83 -2.32 -11.07 6.68
N ALA A 84 -3.49 -11.66 6.95
CA ALA A 84 -4.35 -11.27 8.05
C ALA A 84 -4.39 -12.43 9.03
N GLU A 85 -4.20 -12.14 10.30
CA GLU A 85 -4.20 -13.11 11.37
C GLU A 85 -5.38 -12.82 12.31
N TYR A 86 -6.01 -13.88 12.79
CA TYR A 86 -7.13 -13.84 13.68
C TYR A 86 -6.89 -14.82 14.83
N SER A 87 -7.35 -14.46 16.02
CA SER A 87 -7.30 -15.30 17.21
C SER A 87 -8.62 -15.19 17.97
N GLY A 88 -8.92 -16.17 18.79
CA GLY A 88 -10.11 -16.15 19.62
C GLY A 88 -10.26 -17.41 20.45
N VAL A 89 -11.40 -17.52 21.14
CA VAL A 89 -11.74 -18.64 22.01
C VAL A 89 -13.09 -19.19 21.62
N ILE A 90 -13.13 -20.45 21.17
CA ILE A 90 -14.35 -21.16 20.82
C ILE A 90 -14.51 -22.36 21.75
N ALA A 91 -15.62 -22.47 22.43
CA ALA A 91 -15.91 -23.56 23.36
C ALA A 91 -14.76 -23.79 24.40
N ASN A 92 -14.22 -22.72 24.97
CA ASN A 92 -13.08 -22.71 25.90
C ASN A 92 -11.76 -23.25 25.29
N GLN A 93 -11.60 -23.23 23.97
CA GLN A 93 -10.37 -23.60 23.30
C GLN A 93 -9.85 -22.44 22.46
N ASP A 94 -8.56 -22.13 22.65
CA ASP A 94 -7.89 -21.12 21.85
C ASP A 94 -7.74 -21.59 20.40
N TYR A 95 -7.97 -20.68 19.46
CA TYR A 95 -7.66 -20.92 18.06
C TYR A 95 -6.88 -19.75 17.44
N ALA A 96 -6.16 -20.03 16.38
CA ALA A 96 -5.51 -19.06 15.54
C ALA A 96 -5.72 -19.41 14.07
N SER A 97 -5.99 -18.42 13.25
CA SER A 97 -6.12 -18.59 11.82
C SER A 97 -5.43 -17.48 11.06
N THR A 98 -4.99 -17.79 9.85
CA THR A 98 -4.25 -16.88 8.97
C THR A 98 -4.86 -16.92 7.57
N VAL A 99 -5.08 -15.74 7.01
CA VAL A 99 -5.39 -15.57 5.59
C VAL A 99 -4.18 -14.96 4.91
N ALA A 100 -3.52 -15.71 4.03
CA ALA A 100 -2.35 -15.27 3.29
C ALA A 100 -2.72 -14.90 1.86
N LEU A 101 -2.75 -13.61 1.53
CA LEU A 101 -3.00 -13.09 0.19
C LEU A 101 -1.69 -12.88 -0.55
N SER A 102 -1.46 -13.60 -1.65
CA SER A 102 -0.40 -13.27 -2.61
C SER A 102 -0.91 -12.18 -3.55
N THR A 103 -0.23 -11.03 -3.57
CA THR A 103 -0.71 -9.85 -4.29
C THR A 103 0.30 -9.32 -5.30
N PHE A 104 -0.21 -8.75 -6.38
CA PHE A 104 0.46 -7.80 -7.25
C PHE A 104 -0.12 -6.42 -6.96
N GLN A 105 0.73 -5.43 -6.75
CA GLN A 105 0.34 -4.08 -6.37
C GLN A 105 0.90 -3.06 -7.34
N LEU A 106 0.09 -2.07 -7.68
CA LEU A 106 0.44 -0.95 -8.55
C LEU A 106 0.11 0.37 -7.83
N PRO A 107 1.00 0.89 -6.98
CA PRO A 107 0.87 2.22 -6.39
C PRO A 107 1.08 3.31 -7.43
N LEU A 108 0.23 4.34 -7.40
CA LEU A 108 0.39 5.61 -8.09
C LEU A 108 0.27 6.72 -7.06
N PHE A 109 1.26 7.60 -6.96
CA PHE A 109 1.32 8.60 -5.90
C PHE A 109 1.96 9.91 -6.36
N LEU A 110 1.57 10.98 -5.68
CA LEU A 110 2.25 12.27 -5.68
C LEU A 110 3.27 12.27 -4.55
N ARG A 111 4.44 12.85 -4.78
CA ARG A 111 5.49 12.98 -3.78
C ARG A 111 5.91 14.43 -3.66
N PHE A 112 5.99 14.91 -2.44
CA PHE A 112 6.52 16.22 -2.07
C PHE A 112 7.82 16.01 -1.33
N GLN A 113 8.92 16.50 -1.88
CA GLN A 113 10.26 16.27 -1.34
C GLN A 113 11.01 17.59 -1.20
N ASN A 114 11.58 17.85 -0.02
CA ASN A 114 12.42 19.00 0.21
C ASN A 114 13.88 18.77 -0.26
N LYS A 115 14.67 19.83 -0.29
CA LYS A 115 16.11 19.76 -0.67
C LYS A 115 16.92 18.85 0.26
N GLY A 116 16.47 18.64 1.49
CA GLY A 116 17.08 17.73 2.46
C GLY A 116 16.76 16.26 2.21
N GLY A 117 15.91 15.94 1.24
CA GLY A 117 15.51 14.58 0.90
C GLY A 117 14.37 14.01 1.75
N VAL A 118 13.83 14.76 2.69
CA VAL A 118 12.60 14.36 3.42
C VAL A 118 11.43 14.47 2.48
N TYR A 119 10.61 13.42 2.40
CA TYR A 119 9.44 13.39 1.53
C TYR A 119 8.15 12.99 2.26
N PHE A 120 7.06 13.47 1.70
CA PHE A 120 5.70 13.02 1.93
C PHE A 120 5.13 12.52 0.62
N GLU A 121 4.39 11.42 0.65
CA GLU A 121 3.69 10.89 -0.52
C GLU A 121 2.24 10.56 -0.19
N MET A 122 1.36 10.73 -1.18
CA MET A 122 -0.04 10.37 -1.10
C MET A 122 -0.56 9.89 -2.45
N GLY A 123 -1.46 8.92 -2.43
CA GLY A 123 -1.97 8.36 -3.67
C GLY A 123 -2.95 7.23 -3.49
N ALA A 124 -3.06 6.41 -4.52
CA ALA A 124 -3.88 5.22 -4.54
C ALA A 124 -3.07 4.04 -5.06
N GLN A 125 -3.46 2.86 -4.63
CA GLN A 125 -2.84 1.62 -5.05
C GLN A 125 -3.90 0.64 -5.54
N TYR A 126 -3.69 0.10 -6.72
CA TYR A 126 -4.43 -1.04 -7.22
C TYR A 126 -3.75 -2.32 -6.74
N ASN A 127 -4.55 -3.24 -6.19
CA ASN A 127 -4.09 -4.53 -5.69
C ASN A 127 -4.84 -5.64 -6.44
N ARG A 128 -4.09 -6.56 -7.04
CA ARG A 128 -4.64 -7.78 -7.65
C ARG A 128 -4.28 -8.97 -6.78
N ILE A 129 -5.29 -9.68 -6.28
CA ILE A 129 -5.11 -10.93 -5.54
C ILE A 129 -4.81 -12.03 -6.56
N ARG A 130 -3.71 -12.73 -6.38
CA ARG A 130 -3.27 -13.85 -7.23
C ARG A 130 -3.61 -15.18 -6.61
N LYS A 131 -3.53 -15.27 -5.28
CA LYS A 131 -3.87 -16.44 -4.50
C LYS A 131 -4.26 -16.00 -3.08
N ALA A 132 -5.23 -16.69 -2.49
CA ALA A 132 -5.58 -16.58 -1.09
C ALA A 132 -5.57 -17.96 -0.45
N LEU A 133 -4.81 -18.11 0.62
CA LEU A 133 -4.72 -19.36 1.38
C LEU A 133 -5.23 -19.08 2.79
N TYR A 134 -6.22 -19.83 3.22
CA TYR A 134 -6.69 -19.87 4.60
C TYR A 134 -6.00 -21.02 5.33
N THR A 135 -5.48 -20.77 6.52
CA THR A 135 -4.87 -21.79 7.38
C THR A 135 -5.36 -21.60 8.80
N ARG A 136 -5.77 -22.67 9.45
CA ARG A 136 -6.06 -22.72 10.89
C ARG A 136 -5.23 -23.86 11.50
N GLU A 137 -4.51 -23.55 12.57
CA GLU A 137 -3.55 -24.49 13.16
C GLU A 137 -4.17 -25.30 14.30
N ASN A 138 -4.97 -24.65 15.12
CA ASN A 138 -5.60 -25.27 16.30
C ASN A 138 -7.09 -25.47 16.01
N LEU A 139 -7.77 -26.26 16.82
CA LEU A 139 -9.22 -26.50 16.75
C LEU A 139 -9.64 -26.93 15.34
N PHE A 140 -9.38 -28.18 14.97
CA PHE A 140 -9.56 -28.73 13.62
C PHE A 140 -8.65 -28.06 12.57
N PRO A 141 -7.36 -28.44 12.49
CA PRO A 141 -6.43 -27.91 11.53
C PRO A 141 -6.94 -28.02 10.09
N VAL A 142 -6.87 -26.92 9.34
CA VAL A 142 -7.29 -26.86 7.95
C VAL A 142 -6.36 -25.96 7.16
N SER A 143 -6.13 -26.30 5.90
CA SER A 143 -5.47 -25.43 4.95
C SER A 143 -6.20 -25.54 3.62
N SER A 144 -6.75 -24.44 3.12
CA SER A 144 -7.57 -24.41 1.92
C SER A 144 -7.28 -23.20 1.03
N ASP A 145 -7.42 -23.38 -0.27
CA ASP A 145 -7.39 -22.28 -1.23
C ASP A 145 -8.77 -21.61 -1.23
N VAL A 146 -8.81 -20.36 -0.79
CA VAL A 146 -10.02 -19.53 -0.69
C VAL A 146 -9.99 -18.36 -1.68
N SER A 147 -9.23 -18.49 -2.75
CA SER A 147 -9.08 -17.43 -3.77
C SER A 147 -10.42 -17.06 -4.44
N GLY A 148 -11.37 -17.99 -4.50
CA GLY A 148 -12.71 -17.76 -5.04
C GLY A 148 -13.58 -16.83 -4.19
N ASP A 149 -13.32 -16.76 -2.89
CA ASP A 149 -14.11 -15.97 -1.94
C ASP A 149 -13.66 -14.51 -1.91
N TYR A 150 -12.46 -14.22 -2.41
CA TYR A 150 -11.92 -12.86 -2.49
C TYR A 150 -12.26 -12.18 -3.82
N ALA A 151 -12.34 -10.84 -3.77
CA ALA A 151 -12.38 -10.04 -4.98
C ALA A 151 -11.09 -10.23 -5.77
N LYS A 152 -11.18 -10.32 -7.10
CA LYS A 152 -9.99 -10.43 -7.96
C LYS A 152 -9.03 -9.25 -7.78
N SER A 153 -9.58 -8.09 -7.39
CA SER A 153 -8.81 -6.87 -7.14
C SER A 153 -9.53 -5.93 -6.19
N TYR A 154 -8.77 -5.13 -5.47
CA TYR A 154 -9.24 -4.04 -4.62
C TYR A 154 -8.31 -2.83 -4.73
N SER A 155 -8.74 -1.68 -4.22
CA SER A 155 -7.94 -0.46 -4.21
C SER A 155 -7.78 0.05 -2.80
N THR A 156 -6.60 0.62 -2.51
CA THR A 156 -6.29 1.25 -1.23
C THR A 156 -5.87 2.70 -1.44
N ALA A 157 -6.18 3.58 -0.49
CA ALA A 157 -5.51 4.86 -0.34
C ALA A 157 -4.14 4.61 0.28
N LEU A 158 -3.19 5.49 -0.01
CA LEU A 158 -1.81 5.37 0.40
C LEU A 158 -1.32 6.72 0.90
N ILE A 159 -0.66 6.72 2.05
CA ILE A 159 0.09 7.84 2.60
C ILE A 159 1.46 7.34 3.03
N GLY A 160 2.53 8.09 2.75
CA GLY A 160 3.88 7.73 3.14
C GLY A 160 4.73 8.93 3.53
N PHE A 161 5.72 8.66 4.37
CA PHE A 161 6.72 9.61 4.83
C PHE A 161 8.08 8.94 4.81
N GLY A 162 9.12 9.70 4.51
CA GLY A 162 10.45 9.12 4.53
C GLY A 162 11.55 10.09 4.15
N ILE A 163 12.70 9.49 3.96
CA ILE A 163 13.92 10.19 3.52
C ILE A 163 14.48 9.50 2.28
N ASN A 164 15.04 10.30 1.42
CA ASN A 164 15.78 9.91 0.25
C ASN A 164 17.10 10.64 0.25
N ARG A 165 18.21 9.90 0.34
CA ARG A 165 19.56 10.48 0.48
C ARG A 165 20.52 9.84 -0.52
N LYS A 166 21.28 10.67 -1.23
CA LYS A 166 22.40 10.19 -2.03
C LYS A 166 23.43 9.52 -1.13
N ILE A 167 23.93 8.36 -1.51
CA ILE A 167 24.96 7.62 -0.78
C ILE A 167 26.30 8.36 -0.92
N LEU A 168 26.62 8.78 -2.15
CA LEU A 168 27.80 9.57 -2.46
C LEU A 168 27.40 10.79 -3.31
N LYS A 169 28.09 11.91 -3.14
CA LYS A 169 27.81 13.14 -3.90
C LYS A 169 28.07 12.97 -5.40
N SER A 170 29.04 12.14 -5.78
CA SER A 170 29.49 11.89 -7.14
C SER A 170 28.69 10.82 -7.90
N VAL A 171 27.86 10.04 -7.18
CA VAL A 171 27.12 8.93 -7.78
C VAL A 171 25.63 9.21 -7.69
N PRO A 172 24.86 9.03 -8.80
CA PRO A 172 23.42 9.25 -8.81
C PRO A 172 22.62 8.15 -8.06
N LEU A 173 23.28 7.42 -7.16
CA LEU A 173 22.71 6.37 -6.33
C LEU A 173 22.39 6.92 -4.94
N GLY A 174 21.17 6.66 -4.49
CA GLY A 174 20.66 7.00 -3.17
C GLY A 174 20.00 5.81 -2.49
N PHE A 175 19.73 5.94 -1.22
CA PHE A 175 18.86 5.06 -0.47
C PHE A 175 17.53 5.76 -0.16
N VAL A 176 16.48 4.96 -0.08
CA VAL A 176 15.15 5.40 0.34
C VAL A 176 14.81 4.63 1.61
N PHE A 177 14.37 5.36 2.63
CA PHE A 177 13.80 4.79 3.84
C PHE A 177 12.53 5.54 4.18
N GLY A 178 11.46 4.82 4.52
CA GLY A 178 10.19 5.47 4.85
C GLY A 178 9.20 4.54 5.52
N VAL A 179 8.11 5.14 5.96
CA VAL A 179 6.92 4.46 6.49
C VAL A 179 5.78 4.70 5.51
N ARG A 180 4.97 3.68 5.26
CA ARG A 180 3.80 3.76 4.41
C ARG A 180 2.59 3.16 5.11
N LEU A 181 1.48 3.89 5.06
CA LEU A 181 0.17 3.49 5.55
C LEU A 181 -0.75 3.29 4.35
N GLN A 182 -1.57 2.25 4.41
CA GLN A 182 -2.53 1.94 3.36
C GLN A 182 -3.87 1.55 3.99
N TYR A 183 -4.97 1.98 3.36
CA TYR A 183 -6.32 1.63 3.80
C TYR A 183 -7.24 1.36 2.60
N GLY A 184 -8.01 0.27 2.67
CA GLY A 184 -8.90 -0.21 1.62
C GLY A 184 -10.04 0.76 1.30
N ILE A 185 -10.11 1.21 0.05
CA ILE A 185 -11.23 2.00 -0.47
C ILE A 185 -12.30 1.06 -1.00
N LYS A 186 -11.90 0.03 -1.75
CA LYS A 186 -12.79 -0.99 -2.29
C LYS A 186 -12.78 -2.23 -1.43
N ASP A 187 -13.89 -2.95 -1.48
CA ASP A 187 -14.11 -4.21 -0.81
C ASP A 187 -13.20 -5.31 -1.37
N ALA A 188 -12.46 -5.97 -0.49
CA ALA A 188 -11.64 -7.13 -0.84
C ALA A 188 -12.42 -8.45 -0.75
N ARG A 189 -13.66 -8.45 -0.19
CA ARG A 189 -14.44 -9.64 0.15
C ARG A 189 -13.64 -10.59 1.06
N GLY A 190 -13.93 -11.85 1.07
CA GLY A 190 -13.09 -12.86 1.73
C GLY A 190 -13.84 -13.79 2.66
N VAL A 191 -13.09 -14.40 3.57
CA VAL A 191 -13.58 -15.32 4.59
C VAL A 191 -13.29 -14.78 5.97
N ASP A 192 -14.10 -15.21 6.93
CA ASP A 192 -13.87 -14.92 8.36
C ASP A 192 -12.78 -15.82 8.99
N ALA A 193 -12.56 -15.64 10.27
CA ALA A 193 -11.60 -16.44 11.02
C ALA A 193 -11.96 -17.92 11.18
N TYR A 194 -13.20 -18.31 10.88
CA TYR A 194 -13.65 -19.71 10.86
C TYR A 194 -13.50 -20.37 9.49
N GLY A 195 -13.07 -19.65 8.47
CA GLY A 195 -12.92 -20.14 7.11
C GLY A 195 -14.24 -20.14 6.31
N LEU A 196 -15.24 -19.38 6.75
CA LEU A 196 -16.52 -19.22 6.08
C LEU A 196 -16.52 -17.95 5.23
N PRO A 197 -17.21 -17.93 4.07
CA PRO A 197 -17.43 -16.70 3.33
C PRO A 197 -18.12 -15.64 4.18
N LEU A 198 -17.65 -14.39 4.18
CA LEU A 198 -18.23 -13.29 4.95
C LEU A 198 -19.65 -12.88 4.51
N ASP A 199 -20.11 -13.38 3.39
CA ASP A 199 -21.50 -13.24 2.90
C ASP A 199 -22.38 -14.47 3.23
N ASN A 200 -21.92 -15.36 4.12
CA ASN A 200 -22.71 -16.51 4.57
C ASN A 200 -23.85 -16.03 5.48
N THR A 201 -25.08 -16.10 4.95
CA THR A 201 -26.28 -15.61 5.63
C THR A 201 -26.69 -16.37 6.88
N LEU A 202 -26.12 -17.55 7.15
CA LEU A 202 -26.37 -18.30 8.39
C LEU A 202 -25.64 -17.68 9.59
N PHE A 203 -24.42 -17.18 9.37
CA PHE A 203 -23.58 -16.57 10.41
C PHE A 203 -23.57 -15.04 10.31
N TYR A 204 -23.62 -14.50 9.09
CA TYR A 204 -23.56 -13.06 8.81
C TYR A 204 -24.79 -12.63 8.03
N PRO A 205 -25.92 -12.37 8.70
CA PRO A 205 -27.17 -11.96 8.04
C PRO A 205 -27.03 -10.61 7.32
N ASN A 206 -26.11 -9.77 7.76
CA ASN A 206 -25.82 -8.48 7.15
C ASN A 206 -24.41 -8.49 6.55
N TYR A 207 -24.34 -8.31 5.25
CA TYR A 207 -23.06 -8.23 4.55
C TYR A 207 -22.26 -7.01 5.01
N ALA A 208 -20.99 -7.21 5.41
CA ALA A 208 -20.04 -6.16 5.73
C ALA A 208 -18.83 -6.21 4.78
N LYS A 209 -18.31 -5.03 4.40
CA LYS A 209 -17.17 -4.92 3.48
C LYS A 209 -15.86 -5.22 4.20
N THR A 210 -15.00 -6.00 3.56
CA THR A 210 -13.63 -6.24 4.03
C THR A 210 -12.69 -5.14 3.53
N ARG A 211 -12.00 -4.47 4.45
CA ARG A 211 -11.04 -3.40 4.21
C ARG A 211 -9.63 -3.87 4.50
N ALA A 212 -8.82 -3.99 3.45
CA ALA A 212 -7.41 -4.30 3.63
C ALA A 212 -6.66 -3.08 4.16
N ALA A 213 -5.89 -3.24 5.22
CA ALA A 213 -5.06 -2.18 5.77
C ALA A 213 -3.64 -2.65 5.99
N SER A 214 -2.68 -1.76 5.88
CA SER A 214 -1.30 -2.05 6.23
C SER A 214 -0.55 -0.82 6.72
N ALA A 215 0.42 -1.07 7.60
CA ALA A 215 1.36 -0.08 8.08
C ALA A 215 2.75 -0.71 8.11
N GLY A 216 3.76 -0.06 7.53
CA GLY A 216 5.07 -0.69 7.48
C GLY A 216 6.19 0.19 6.98
N ILE A 217 7.36 -0.41 6.94
CA ILE A 217 8.63 0.22 6.60
C ILE A 217 8.99 -0.11 5.15
N ASN A 218 9.48 0.89 4.42
CA ASN A 218 10.03 0.77 3.08
C ASN A 218 11.53 1.03 3.12
N ILE A 219 12.31 0.16 2.50
CA ILE A 219 13.76 0.34 2.33
C ILE A 219 14.08 0.08 0.87
N GLY A 220 14.94 0.89 0.27
CA GLY A 220 15.30 0.69 -1.12
C GLY A 220 16.50 1.48 -1.59
N LEU A 221 16.90 1.18 -2.81
CA LEU A 221 17.89 1.91 -3.56
C LEU A 221 17.20 2.73 -4.65
N MET A 222 17.71 3.91 -4.92
CA MET A 222 17.20 4.81 -5.93
C MET A 222 18.32 5.33 -6.80
N TYR A 223 18.15 5.21 -8.09
CA TYR A 223 19.01 5.82 -9.09
C TYR A 223 18.30 7.04 -9.67
N THR A 224 18.93 8.21 -9.57
CA THR A 224 18.36 9.49 -10.05
C THR A 224 19.11 9.98 -11.28
N ILE A 225 18.38 10.24 -12.35
CA ILE A 225 18.88 10.92 -13.56
C ILE A 225 18.38 12.35 -13.50
N ASP A 226 19.27 13.31 -13.18
CA ASP A 226 18.95 14.73 -13.20
C ASP A 226 19.30 15.31 -14.57
N THR A 227 18.37 16.02 -15.20
CA THR A 227 18.71 16.85 -16.36
C THR A 227 19.54 18.03 -15.87
N LYS A 228 20.84 18.03 -16.18
CA LYS A 228 21.70 19.18 -15.89
C LYS A 228 21.18 20.38 -16.68
N GLU A 229 20.91 21.47 -16.00
CA GLU A 229 20.89 22.78 -16.63
C GLU A 229 22.26 22.92 -17.34
N LYS A 230 22.26 23.16 -18.67
CA LYS A 230 23.44 23.65 -19.33
C LYS A 230 23.77 24.99 -18.65
N GLU A 231 24.85 25.02 -17.87
CA GLU A 231 25.45 26.30 -17.50
C GLU A 231 25.67 27.04 -18.85
N SER A 232 24.85 28.04 -19.09
CA SER A 232 25.11 29.00 -20.14
C SER A 232 26.36 29.76 -19.74
N GLY A 233 27.53 29.28 -20.17
CA GLY A 233 28.76 30.03 -20.04
C GLY A 233 28.59 31.35 -20.78
N TYR A 234 28.59 32.40 -20.04
CA TYR A 234 28.95 33.74 -20.43
C TYR A 234 30.23 34.15 -19.69
#